data_2330c7e340aa1623f56c32f351610f4e
#
_entry.id   2330c7e340aa1623f56c32f351610f4e
#
_cell.length_a   1.000
_cell.length_b   1.000
_cell.length_c   1.000
_cell.angle_alpha   90.00
_cell.angle_beta   90.00
_cell.angle_gamma   90.00
#
_symmetry.space_group_name_H-M   'P 1'
#
loop_
_entity.id
_entity.type
_entity.pdbx_description
1 polymer ?
#
loop_
_entity_poly.entity_id
_entity_poly.type
_entity_poly.pdbx_seq_one_letter_code
_entity_poly.pdbx_strand_id
1 'polypeptide(L)'
;MSGEPLVDDAKFEEALQRVLDREKHDLSAIVGGMNVASGTDLPLVSPVDSTIIFGTLQEPEKGTATYAAETAAKAFETWSKTSQEERSRILRFVVNAMGTRRYDLAAEIVLSTGFTRREAMLEVDRFVEIIRQAADDAASIKGKPKGVWGIIALTSSPLAAPMGYAAAALAAGSTVVIMPSGVCPLPVFTVYDLFVKAGIPNGVINIVADRLDRYVTELSDDMNITGIVACGCGKGMDDLMFLMVDDGLDFINEVKGMNPIVVAHPNDVKKAAADVLESAFKYTGQGLYSTSKVIILAEDERDFIRALIEQAKDLNINDPWEADAFCGPLMSDDARTRFDKLLRDEEAFILWGGKRIKKEFTENGQYFSPVILGSIPEEDDTLFVDQALPVLAIRTVATVDSIIDELDQTDVGLSVGVMSRDNSVISLVKQSVEEGVQVFVNKSNAGLKPAMKAEMKNFLR
;
A
#
# COMPACT_ATOMS: atom_id res chain seq x y z
N MET A 1 14.99 16.93 -10.08
CA MET A 1 15.39 15.55 -10.44
C MET A 1 14.61 14.66 -9.51
N SER A 2 13.66 13.90 -10.02
CA SER A 2 12.86 12.92 -9.29
C SER A 2 13.81 11.89 -8.67
N GLY A 3 13.71 11.70 -7.37
CA GLY A 3 14.55 10.74 -6.64
C GLY A 3 14.09 9.30 -6.86
N GLU A 4 13.91 8.88 -8.11
CA GLU A 4 13.67 7.48 -8.42
C GLU A 4 14.93 6.68 -8.09
N PRO A 5 14.79 5.53 -7.42
CA PRO A 5 15.92 4.67 -7.12
C PRO A 5 16.54 4.22 -8.42
N LEU A 6 17.86 4.37 -8.52
CA LEU A 6 18.61 3.74 -9.60
C LEU A 6 18.54 2.22 -9.39
N VAL A 7 17.76 1.55 -10.21
CA VAL A 7 17.72 0.09 -10.26
C VAL A 7 18.96 -0.35 -11.06
N ASP A 8 19.80 -1.14 -10.43
CA ASP A 8 20.87 -1.84 -11.14
C ASP A 8 20.23 -3.04 -11.84
N ASP A 9 20.03 -2.91 -13.13
CA ASP A 9 19.30 -3.88 -13.95
C ASP A 9 19.92 -5.28 -13.86
N ALA A 10 21.24 -5.39 -13.89
CA ALA A 10 21.92 -6.69 -13.81
C ALA A 10 21.67 -7.38 -12.46
N LYS A 11 21.73 -6.64 -11.35
CA LYS A 11 21.45 -7.20 -10.03
C LYS A 11 20.00 -7.59 -9.85
N PHE A 12 19.09 -6.83 -10.47
CA PHE A 12 17.67 -7.17 -10.41
C PHE A 12 17.38 -8.46 -11.19
N GLU A 13 17.91 -8.59 -12.43
CA GLU A 13 17.76 -9.81 -13.24
C GLU A 13 18.31 -11.05 -12.53
N GLU A 14 19.51 -10.94 -11.96
CA GLU A 14 20.09 -12.02 -11.14
C GLU A 14 19.21 -12.39 -9.93
N ALA A 15 18.62 -11.40 -9.28
CA ALA A 15 17.73 -11.63 -8.14
C ALA A 15 16.39 -12.27 -8.58
N LEU A 16 15.81 -11.78 -9.67
CA LEU A 16 14.61 -12.37 -10.25
C LEU A 16 14.80 -13.85 -10.56
N GLN A 17 15.91 -14.19 -11.24
CA GLN A 17 16.22 -15.59 -11.54
C GLN A 17 16.41 -16.42 -10.27
N ARG A 18 17.13 -15.89 -9.26
CA ARG A 18 17.25 -16.58 -7.96
C ARG A 18 15.91 -16.85 -7.27
N VAL A 19 14.99 -15.89 -7.36
CA VAL A 19 13.65 -16.04 -6.74
C VAL A 19 12.80 -17.04 -7.49
N LEU A 20 12.87 -17.04 -8.84
CA LEU A 20 12.17 -18.01 -9.68
C LEU A 20 12.68 -19.45 -9.49
N ASP A 21 13.99 -19.62 -9.27
CA ASP A 21 14.64 -20.92 -9.10
C ASP A 21 14.55 -21.47 -7.66
N ARG A 22 14.03 -20.69 -6.71
CA ARG A 22 13.86 -21.14 -5.32
C ARG A 22 12.84 -22.27 -5.21
N GLU A 23 13.05 -23.11 -4.18
CA GLU A 23 12.00 -24.00 -3.70
C GLU A 23 10.78 -23.18 -3.28
N LYS A 24 9.60 -23.74 -3.54
CA LYS A 24 8.32 -23.11 -3.19
C LYS A 24 8.23 -22.92 -1.67
N HIS A 25 7.64 -21.79 -1.27
CA HIS A 25 7.47 -21.46 0.13
C HIS A 25 6.14 -22.02 0.66
N ASP A 26 6.21 -22.82 1.72
CA ASP A 26 5.02 -23.22 2.47
C ASP A 26 4.90 -22.30 3.69
N LEU A 27 4.05 -21.28 3.57
CA LEU A 27 3.82 -20.29 4.60
C LEU A 27 2.66 -20.70 5.49
N SER A 28 2.83 -20.54 6.79
CA SER A 28 1.78 -20.74 7.81
C SER A 28 1.86 -19.63 8.84
N ALA A 29 0.84 -19.51 9.70
CA ALA A 29 0.90 -18.58 10.80
C ALA A 29 2.14 -18.84 11.69
N ILE A 30 2.77 -17.76 12.18
CA ILE A 30 3.89 -17.83 13.10
C ILE A 30 3.44 -17.25 14.44
N VAL A 31 3.34 -18.09 15.46
CA VAL A 31 2.97 -17.69 16.81
C VAL A 31 4.01 -18.17 17.81
N GLY A 32 4.56 -17.26 18.60
CA GLY A 32 5.59 -17.59 19.58
C GLY A 32 6.88 -18.15 18.98
N GLY A 33 7.18 -17.80 17.73
CA GLY A 33 8.35 -18.30 17.00
C GLY A 33 8.18 -19.70 16.41
N MET A 34 6.97 -20.24 16.44
CA MET A 34 6.65 -21.57 15.88
C MET A 34 5.64 -21.43 14.73
N ASN A 35 5.82 -22.26 13.71
CA ASN A 35 4.82 -22.40 12.66
C ASN A 35 3.57 -23.10 13.23
N VAL A 36 2.42 -22.48 13.06
CA VAL A 36 1.10 -23.03 13.42
C VAL A 36 0.47 -23.50 12.11
N ALA A 37 0.74 -24.75 11.76
CA ALA A 37 0.19 -25.38 10.57
C ALA A 37 -1.23 -25.84 10.85
N SER A 38 -2.21 -25.28 10.13
CA SER A 38 -3.60 -25.69 10.20
C SER A 38 -4.38 -25.11 9.02
N GLY A 39 -5.44 -25.76 8.61
CA GLY A 39 -6.35 -25.24 7.60
C GLY A 39 -6.04 -25.63 6.16
N THR A 40 -6.53 -24.81 5.23
CA THR A 40 -6.46 -25.10 3.78
C THR A 40 -5.26 -24.42 3.15
N ASP A 41 -4.53 -25.13 2.31
CA ASP A 41 -3.45 -24.60 1.50
C ASP A 41 -4.01 -23.76 0.34
N LEU A 42 -3.64 -22.48 0.31
CA LEU A 42 -3.96 -21.55 -0.76
C LEU A 42 -2.71 -21.33 -1.63
N PRO A 43 -2.76 -21.59 -2.95
CA PRO A 43 -1.60 -21.36 -3.80
C PRO A 43 -1.29 -19.87 -3.93
N LEU A 44 -0.02 -19.51 -3.81
CA LEU A 44 0.49 -18.18 -4.09
C LEU A 44 0.83 -18.10 -5.58
N VAL A 45 -0.09 -17.54 -6.36
CA VAL A 45 -0.04 -17.47 -7.83
C VAL A 45 0.36 -16.05 -8.24
N SER A 46 1.31 -15.93 -9.18
CA SER A 46 1.73 -14.64 -9.70
C SER A 46 0.63 -14.02 -10.59
N PRO A 47 0.29 -12.74 -10.42
CA PRO A 47 -0.60 -12.03 -11.34
C PRO A 47 0.05 -11.71 -12.69
N VAL A 48 1.37 -11.82 -12.75
CA VAL A 48 2.16 -11.58 -13.97
C VAL A 48 1.99 -12.74 -14.95
N ASP A 49 2.08 -13.96 -14.44
CA ASP A 49 1.84 -15.22 -15.16
C ASP A 49 1.30 -16.28 -14.19
N SER A 50 0.07 -16.71 -14.38
CA SER A 50 -0.63 -17.67 -13.52
C SER A 50 -0.02 -19.08 -13.51
N THR A 51 0.92 -19.37 -14.40
CA THR A 51 1.71 -20.60 -14.36
C THR A 51 2.82 -20.56 -13.32
N ILE A 52 3.18 -19.35 -12.84
CA ILE A 52 4.18 -19.15 -11.79
C ILE A 52 3.49 -19.28 -10.43
N ILE A 53 3.68 -20.42 -9.77
CA ILE A 53 3.27 -20.64 -8.39
C ILE A 53 4.51 -20.67 -7.52
N PHE A 54 4.67 -19.66 -6.67
CA PHE A 54 5.88 -19.47 -5.86
C PHE A 54 5.76 -20.00 -4.42
N GLY A 55 4.59 -20.55 -4.05
CA GLY A 55 4.40 -21.17 -2.73
C GLY A 55 2.95 -21.50 -2.43
N THR A 56 2.71 -21.84 -1.18
CA THR A 56 1.40 -21.99 -0.56
C THR A 56 1.30 -21.15 0.70
N LEU A 57 0.12 -20.66 1.01
CA LEU A 57 -0.22 -20.00 2.26
C LEU A 57 -1.31 -20.80 2.95
N GLN A 58 -1.05 -21.27 4.16
CA GLN A 58 -2.08 -21.96 4.94
C GLN A 58 -3.01 -20.95 5.59
N GLU A 59 -4.31 -21.05 5.28
CA GLU A 59 -5.32 -20.28 5.98
C GLU A 59 -5.41 -20.78 7.44
N PRO A 60 -5.21 -19.91 8.46
CA PRO A 60 -5.19 -20.35 9.85
C PRO A 60 -6.59 -20.74 10.33
N GLU A 61 -6.66 -21.59 11.36
CA GLU A 61 -7.90 -21.90 12.05
C GLU A 61 -8.43 -20.71 12.86
N LYS A 62 -9.74 -20.68 13.08
CA LYS A 62 -10.37 -19.69 13.97
C LYS A 62 -9.74 -19.75 15.37
N GLY A 63 -9.48 -18.58 15.94
CA GLY A 63 -8.81 -18.42 17.24
C GLY A 63 -7.30 -18.29 17.15
N THR A 64 -6.71 -18.38 15.94
CA THR A 64 -5.25 -18.25 15.79
C THR A 64 -4.79 -16.81 16.07
N ALA A 65 -5.55 -15.78 15.68
CA ALA A 65 -5.20 -14.39 15.98
C ALA A 65 -5.35 -14.08 17.48
N THR A 66 -6.38 -14.59 18.15
CA THR A 66 -6.50 -14.52 19.62
C THR A 66 -5.32 -15.19 20.31
N TYR A 67 -4.93 -16.41 19.89
CA TYR A 67 -3.76 -17.09 20.45
C TYR A 67 -2.45 -16.31 20.22
N ALA A 68 -2.32 -15.64 19.08
CA ALA A 68 -1.20 -14.77 18.80
C ALA A 68 -1.18 -13.53 19.70
N ALA A 69 -2.35 -12.93 19.99
CA ALA A 69 -2.50 -11.80 20.90
C ALA A 69 -2.10 -12.16 22.33
N GLU A 70 -2.57 -13.30 22.84
CA GLU A 70 -2.17 -13.82 24.16
C GLU A 70 -0.66 -14.08 24.24
N THR A 71 -0.08 -14.63 23.16
CA THR A 71 1.36 -14.91 23.08
C THR A 71 2.18 -13.63 23.05
N ALA A 72 1.71 -12.63 22.30
CA ALA A 72 2.30 -11.29 22.23
C ALA A 72 2.25 -10.58 23.60
N ALA A 73 1.13 -10.70 24.33
CA ALA A 73 0.98 -10.13 25.67
C ALA A 73 1.99 -10.74 26.68
N LYS A 74 2.20 -12.05 26.64
CA LYS A 74 3.23 -12.72 27.46
C LYS A 74 4.64 -12.23 27.10
N ALA A 75 4.95 -12.10 25.81
CA ALA A 75 6.23 -11.60 25.35
C ALA A 75 6.44 -10.12 25.73
N PHE A 76 5.38 -9.32 25.76
CA PHE A 76 5.42 -7.91 26.16
C PHE A 76 5.94 -7.71 27.58
N GLU A 77 5.66 -8.61 28.52
CA GLU A 77 6.12 -8.51 29.91
C GLU A 77 7.65 -8.41 30.04
N THR A 78 8.38 -9.01 29.11
CA THR A 78 9.85 -8.99 29.06
C THR A 78 10.37 -7.99 28.04
N TRP A 79 9.78 -7.96 26.84
CA TRP A 79 10.22 -7.07 25.76
C TRP A 79 10.11 -5.59 26.13
N SER A 80 9.06 -5.18 26.82
CA SER A 80 8.86 -3.80 27.30
C SER A 80 9.97 -3.31 28.24
N LYS A 81 10.68 -4.23 28.87
CA LYS A 81 11.81 -3.96 29.78
C LYS A 81 13.18 -4.08 29.11
N THR A 82 13.22 -4.53 27.84
CA THR A 82 14.46 -4.62 27.07
C THR A 82 15.04 -3.23 26.87
N SER A 83 16.36 -3.09 27.00
CA SER A 83 17.00 -1.77 26.88
C SER A 83 16.82 -1.16 25.48
N GLN A 84 16.86 0.16 25.41
CA GLN A 84 16.78 0.89 24.16
C GLN A 84 17.92 0.52 23.20
N GLU A 85 19.12 0.32 23.75
CA GLU A 85 20.31 -0.08 23.00
C GLU A 85 20.11 -1.44 22.33
N GLU A 86 19.52 -2.40 23.05
CA GLU A 86 19.28 -3.73 22.50
C GLU A 86 18.19 -3.73 21.43
N ARG A 87 17.09 -2.98 21.63
CA ARG A 87 16.07 -2.80 20.59
C ARG A 87 16.65 -2.16 19.33
N SER A 88 17.43 -1.07 19.51
CA SER A 88 18.14 -0.41 18.41
C SER A 88 19.11 -1.36 17.69
N ARG A 89 19.86 -2.21 18.44
CA ARG A 89 20.80 -3.19 17.89
C ARG A 89 20.10 -4.19 16.98
N ILE A 90 18.96 -4.73 17.41
CA ILE A 90 18.16 -5.70 16.63
C ILE A 90 17.68 -5.03 15.33
N LEU A 91 17.10 -3.83 15.40
CA LEU A 91 16.62 -3.08 14.22
C LEU A 91 17.77 -2.78 13.25
N ARG A 92 18.93 -2.32 13.75
CA ARG A 92 20.12 -2.05 12.93
C ARG A 92 20.69 -3.30 12.26
N PHE A 93 20.58 -4.47 12.89
CA PHE A 93 20.96 -5.72 12.25
C PHE A 93 20.11 -5.97 11.00
N VAL A 94 18.78 -5.78 11.08
CA VAL A 94 17.87 -5.94 9.95
C VAL A 94 18.19 -4.92 8.84
N VAL A 95 18.41 -3.64 9.20
CA VAL A 95 18.83 -2.60 8.24
C VAL A 95 20.07 -3.04 7.45
N ASN A 96 21.09 -3.56 8.15
CA ASN A 96 22.33 -4.00 7.51
C ASN A 96 22.13 -5.22 6.61
N ALA A 97 21.29 -6.18 7.04
CA ALA A 97 20.97 -7.37 6.26
C ALA A 97 20.22 -7.03 4.95
N MET A 98 19.46 -5.93 4.93
CA MET A 98 18.76 -5.46 3.73
C MET A 98 19.71 -5.14 2.57
N GLY A 99 20.96 -4.75 2.85
CA GLY A 99 21.95 -4.48 1.80
C GLY A 99 22.17 -5.65 0.84
N THR A 100 22.00 -6.89 1.29
CA THR A 100 22.15 -8.11 0.48
C THR A 100 20.81 -8.71 0.02
N ARG A 101 19.69 -8.30 0.62
CA ARG A 101 18.36 -8.86 0.34
C ARG A 101 17.46 -7.93 -0.49
N ARG A 102 17.90 -6.71 -0.73
CA ARG A 102 17.10 -5.65 -1.34
C ARG A 102 16.50 -6.05 -2.70
N TYR A 103 17.31 -6.63 -3.58
CA TYR A 103 16.86 -7.04 -4.91
C TYR A 103 16.01 -8.31 -4.87
N ASP A 104 16.34 -9.27 -4.00
CA ASP A 104 15.53 -10.48 -3.82
C ASP A 104 14.12 -10.12 -3.34
N LEU A 105 14.00 -9.23 -2.33
CA LEU A 105 12.70 -8.74 -1.85
C LEU A 105 11.93 -7.97 -2.93
N ALA A 106 12.61 -7.14 -3.71
CA ALA A 106 11.96 -6.46 -4.83
C ALA A 106 11.44 -7.44 -5.88
N ALA A 107 12.20 -8.48 -6.21
CA ALA A 107 11.75 -9.54 -7.12
C ALA A 107 10.54 -10.32 -6.56
N GLU A 108 10.53 -10.64 -5.24
CA GLU A 108 9.39 -11.24 -4.56
C GLU A 108 8.14 -10.36 -4.67
N ILE A 109 8.28 -9.04 -4.49
CA ILE A 109 7.18 -8.08 -4.64
C ILE A 109 6.69 -8.03 -6.09
N VAL A 110 7.57 -7.93 -7.08
CA VAL A 110 7.21 -7.94 -8.51
C VAL A 110 6.37 -9.18 -8.85
N LEU A 111 6.86 -10.36 -8.47
CA LEU A 111 6.19 -11.62 -8.76
C LEU A 111 4.84 -11.76 -8.06
N SER A 112 4.70 -11.21 -6.86
CA SER A 112 3.48 -11.35 -6.04
C SER A 112 2.42 -10.30 -6.37
N THR A 113 2.81 -9.10 -6.80
CA THR A 113 1.89 -7.97 -6.96
C THR A 113 1.72 -7.49 -8.39
N GLY A 114 2.68 -7.79 -9.26
CA GLY A 114 2.78 -7.17 -10.57
C GLY A 114 3.23 -5.70 -10.54
N PHE A 115 3.70 -5.18 -9.42
CA PHE A 115 4.39 -3.88 -9.36
C PHE A 115 5.62 -3.91 -10.25
N THR A 116 5.90 -2.82 -10.94
CA THR A 116 7.12 -2.72 -11.72
C THR A 116 8.35 -2.84 -10.83
N ARG A 117 9.50 -3.26 -11.40
CA ARG A 117 10.74 -3.37 -10.64
C ARG A 117 11.14 -2.07 -9.93
N ARG A 118 10.81 -0.92 -10.50
CA ARG A 118 11.05 0.39 -9.87
C ARG A 118 10.16 0.60 -8.65
N GLU A 119 8.89 0.29 -8.77
CA GLU A 119 7.92 0.39 -7.67
C GLU A 119 8.24 -0.57 -6.54
N ALA A 120 8.61 -1.81 -6.86
CA ALA A 120 9.04 -2.80 -5.88
C ALA A 120 10.34 -2.37 -5.16
N MET A 121 11.30 -1.80 -5.87
CA MET A 121 12.52 -1.24 -5.25
C MET A 121 12.19 -0.06 -4.34
N LEU A 122 11.25 0.81 -4.72
CA LEU A 122 10.78 1.91 -3.86
C LEU A 122 10.13 1.40 -2.58
N GLU A 123 9.35 0.33 -2.67
CA GLU A 123 8.71 -0.30 -1.51
C GLU A 123 9.75 -0.84 -0.53
N VAL A 124 10.78 -1.53 -1.03
CA VAL A 124 11.90 -2.00 -0.21
C VAL A 124 12.70 -0.84 0.40
N ASP A 125 12.96 0.21 -0.37
CA ASP A 125 13.72 1.39 0.11
C ASP A 125 12.95 2.14 1.20
N ARG A 126 11.62 2.25 1.07
CA ARG A 126 10.75 2.80 2.12
C ARG A 126 10.87 2.02 3.42
N PHE A 127 10.79 0.71 3.34
CA PHE A 127 10.97 -0.13 4.52
C PHE A 127 12.35 0.12 5.17
N VAL A 128 13.42 0.16 4.38
CA VAL A 128 14.78 0.42 4.90
C VAL A 128 14.88 1.80 5.56
N GLU A 129 14.24 2.82 5.01
CA GLU A 129 14.19 4.16 5.59
C GLU A 129 13.45 4.16 6.94
N ILE A 130 12.27 3.54 7.00
CA ILE A 130 11.43 3.47 8.20
C ILE A 130 12.14 2.69 9.32
N ILE A 131 12.68 1.50 9.04
CA ILE A 131 13.34 0.70 10.07
C ILE A 131 14.63 1.36 10.57
N ARG A 132 15.33 2.13 9.71
CA ARG A 132 16.50 2.93 10.13
C ARG A 132 16.07 4.02 11.10
N GLN A 133 14.99 4.75 10.77
CA GLN A 133 14.44 5.77 11.65
C GLN A 133 14.00 5.15 12.99
N ALA A 134 13.27 4.04 12.96
CA ALA A 134 12.87 3.32 14.17
C ALA A 134 14.06 2.90 15.05
N ALA A 135 15.18 2.48 14.43
CA ALA A 135 16.39 2.12 15.14
C ALA A 135 17.07 3.33 15.83
N ASP A 136 17.04 4.49 15.16
CA ASP A 136 17.57 5.74 15.70
C ASP A 136 16.68 6.29 16.82
N ASP A 137 15.36 6.24 16.64
CA ASP A 137 14.37 6.62 17.64
C ASP A 137 14.45 5.74 18.89
N ALA A 138 14.63 4.42 18.72
CA ALA A 138 14.80 3.50 19.82
C ALA A 138 15.98 3.86 20.74
N ALA A 139 17.04 4.46 20.18
CA ALA A 139 18.21 4.87 20.94
C ALA A 139 18.05 6.24 21.66
N SER A 140 17.07 7.05 21.28
CA SER A 140 16.98 8.46 21.69
C SER A 140 15.67 8.84 22.36
N ILE A 141 14.53 8.33 21.90
CA ILE A 141 13.20 8.70 22.38
C ILE A 141 12.85 7.90 23.63
N LYS A 142 12.34 8.60 24.64
CA LYS A 142 11.91 8.00 25.91
C LYS A 142 10.39 7.98 25.99
N GLY A 143 9.85 6.94 26.61
CA GLY A 143 8.43 6.77 26.87
C GLY A 143 8.15 5.37 27.39
N LYS A 144 6.91 5.10 27.76
CA LYS A 144 6.45 3.75 28.14
C LYS A 144 5.73 3.11 26.98
N PRO A 145 6.07 1.87 26.58
CA PRO A 145 5.35 1.18 25.52
C PRO A 145 3.87 0.99 25.88
N LYS A 146 3.00 1.09 24.88
CA LYS A 146 1.55 1.00 25.10
C LYS A 146 1.08 -0.44 25.33
N GLY A 147 1.63 -1.43 24.62
CA GLY A 147 1.19 -2.82 24.75
C GLY A 147 1.34 -3.63 23.46
N VAL A 148 0.34 -4.45 23.17
CA VAL A 148 0.25 -5.29 21.96
C VAL A 148 -0.51 -4.55 20.86
N TRP A 149 0.03 -4.59 19.63
CA TRP A 149 -0.59 -3.96 18.48
C TRP A 149 -0.94 -4.97 17.39
N GLY A 150 -2.19 -4.92 16.93
CA GLY A 150 -2.58 -5.53 15.66
C GLY A 150 -2.10 -4.66 14.49
N ILE A 151 -1.54 -5.27 13.45
CA ILE A 151 -1.14 -4.56 12.23
C ILE A 151 -1.80 -5.24 11.04
N ILE A 152 -2.70 -4.52 10.39
CA ILE A 152 -3.39 -4.97 9.19
C ILE A 152 -2.78 -4.25 8.00
N ALA A 153 -2.16 -5.00 7.09
CA ALA A 153 -1.62 -4.45 5.86
C ALA A 153 -2.22 -5.15 4.65
N LEU A 154 -2.90 -4.37 3.84
CA LEU A 154 -3.49 -4.81 2.58
C LEU A 154 -2.52 -4.61 1.40
N THR A 155 -2.98 -4.84 0.19
CA THR A 155 -2.16 -5.03 -1.01
C THR A 155 -1.31 -3.84 -1.44
N SER A 156 -1.70 -2.60 -1.11
CA SER A 156 -1.08 -1.38 -1.66
C SER A 156 0.32 -1.03 -1.12
N SER A 157 0.74 -1.63 -0.01
CA SER A 157 2.09 -1.53 0.55
C SER A 157 2.45 -2.84 1.26
N PRO A 158 2.92 -3.86 0.53
CA PRO A 158 3.01 -5.23 1.05
C PRO A 158 4.18 -5.46 2.01
N LEU A 159 5.15 -4.56 2.07
CA LEU A 159 6.34 -4.66 2.92
C LEU A 159 6.51 -3.46 3.85
N ALA A 160 6.53 -2.24 3.29
CA ALA A 160 6.88 -1.05 4.06
C ALA A 160 5.83 -0.75 5.14
N ALA A 161 4.54 -0.95 4.86
CA ALA A 161 3.50 -0.77 5.85
C ALA A 161 3.59 -1.82 6.98
N PRO A 162 3.42 -3.12 6.75
CA PRO A 162 3.37 -4.08 7.85
C PRO A 162 4.65 -4.09 8.68
N MET A 163 5.79 -4.15 8.02
CA MET A 163 7.07 -4.27 8.72
C MET A 163 7.61 -2.93 9.22
N GLY A 164 7.22 -1.81 8.60
CA GLY A 164 7.54 -0.47 9.08
C GLY A 164 6.82 -0.13 10.38
N TYR A 165 5.51 -0.37 10.45
CA TYR A 165 4.75 -0.22 11.70
C TYR A 165 5.23 -1.19 12.79
N ALA A 166 5.52 -2.44 12.41
CA ALA A 166 6.13 -3.38 13.34
C ALA A 166 7.46 -2.85 13.88
N ALA A 167 8.35 -2.33 13.04
CA ALA A 167 9.64 -1.78 13.47
C ALA A 167 9.46 -0.61 14.44
N ALA A 168 8.50 0.29 14.20
CA ALA A 168 8.21 1.42 15.08
C ALA A 168 7.64 0.97 16.45
N ALA A 169 6.72 0.00 16.43
CA ALA A 169 6.16 -0.60 17.66
C ALA A 169 7.26 -1.32 18.48
N LEU A 170 8.11 -2.11 17.83
CA LEU A 170 9.23 -2.81 18.44
C LEU A 170 10.26 -1.85 19.04
N ALA A 171 10.57 -0.75 18.35
CA ALA A 171 11.42 0.32 18.84
C ALA A 171 10.89 0.91 20.15
N ALA A 172 9.58 1.12 20.23
CA ALA A 172 8.89 1.59 21.42
C ALA A 172 8.92 0.58 22.59
N GLY A 173 9.08 -0.72 22.30
CA GLY A 173 9.02 -1.82 23.27
C GLY A 173 7.65 -2.50 23.32
N SER A 174 6.79 -2.24 22.34
CA SER A 174 5.52 -2.92 22.09
C SER A 174 5.76 -4.25 21.35
N THR A 175 4.79 -5.16 21.40
CA THR A 175 4.77 -6.41 20.63
C THR A 175 3.68 -6.35 19.56
N VAL A 176 3.76 -7.21 18.55
CA VAL A 176 2.90 -7.12 17.39
C VAL A 176 2.30 -8.46 16.96
N VAL A 177 1.06 -8.39 16.45
CA VAL A 177 0.42 -9.42 15.65
C VAL A 177 0.19 -8.84 14.26
N ILE A 178 0.79 -9.41 13.23
CA ILE A 178 0.78 -8.87 11.87
C ILE A 178 -0.12 -9.72 10.99
N MET A 179 -1.07 -9.10 10.31
CA MET A 179 -1.78 -9.69 9.18
C MET A 179 -1.17 -9.14 7.89
N PRO A 180 -0.33 -9.92 7.21
CA PRO A 180 0.20 -9.52 5.91
C PRO A 180 -0.87 -9.60 4.83
N SER A 181 -0.63 -8.94 3.71
CA SER A 181 -1.47 -9.10 2.52
C SER A 181 -1.55 -10.56 2.08
N GLY A 182 -2.75 -11.07 1.87
CA GLY A 182 -2.94 -12.43 1.34
C GLY A 182 -2.42 -12.62 -0.10
N VAL A 183 -2.27 -11.53 -0.85
CA VAL A 183 -1.71 -11.55 -2.22
C VAL A 183 -0.18 -11.57 -2.19
N CYS A 184 0.44 -10.86 -1.25
CA CYS A 184 1.89 -10.71 -1.18
C CYS A 184 2.40 -10.90 0.26
N PRO A 185 2.26 -12.09 0.86
CA PRO A 185 2.70 -12.32 2.23
C PRO A 185 4.22 -12.53 2.35
N LEU A 186 4.87 -13.08 1.33
CA LEU A 186 6.25 -13.58 1.37
C LEU A 186 7.28 -12.55 1.87
N PRO A 187 7.28 -11.26 1.45
CA PRO A 187 8.25 -10.29 1.96
C PRO A 187 8.21 -10.09 3.47
N VAL A 188 7.01 -10.20 4.09
CA VAL A 188 6.85 -10.10 5.54
C VAL A 188 7.54 -11.28 6.25
N PHE A 189 7.36 -12.49 5.75
CA PHE A 189 8.02 -13.68 6.29
C PHE A 189 9.55 -13.63 6.07
N THR A 190 10.00 -13.17 4.90
CA THR A 190 11.43 -12.99 4.61
C THR A 190 12.08 -12.00 5.59
N VAL A 191 11.41 -10.88 5.90
CA VAL A 191 11.93 -9.91 6.87
C VAL A 191 11.80 -10.41 8.30
N TYR A 192 10.76 -11.16 8.65
CA TYR A 192 10.64 -11.83 9.95
C TYR A 192 11.87 -12.73 10.24
N ASP A 193 12.33 -13.50 9.25
CA ASP A 193 13.54 -14.33 9.40
C ASP A 193 14.80 -13.49 9.71
N LEU A 194 14.87 -12.26 9.22
CA LEU A 194 15.97 -11.36 9.57
C LEU A 194 15.87 -10.90 11.03
N PHE A 195 14.67 -10.66 11.56
CA PHE A 195 14.48 -10.38 12.98
C PHE A 195 14.84 -11.57 13.86
N VAL A 196 14.50 -12.80 13.46
CA VAL A 196 14.92 -14.03 14.16
C VAL A 196 16.45 -14.13 14.21
N LYS A 197 17.13 -13.90 13.07
CA LYS A 197 18.61 -13.87 13.00
C LYS A 197 19.22 -12.74 13.83
N ALA A 198 18.51 -11.63 14.01
CA ALA A 198 18.94 -10.53 14.88
C ALA A 198 18.78 -10.84 16.37
N GLY A 199 18.07 -11.92 16.71
CA GLY A 199 17.84 -12.38 18.09
C GLY A 199 16.60 -11.79 18.74
N ILE A 200 15.56 -11.47 17.95
CA ILE A 200 14.26 -11.06 18.50
C ILE A 200 13.68 -12.19 19.36
N PRO A 201 13.17 -11.93 20.58
CA PRO A 201 12.58 -13.00 21.39
C PRO A 201 11.29 -13.55 20.77
N ASN A 202 11.03 -14.84 20.99
CA ASN A 202 9.81 -15.49 20.52
C ASN A 202 8.55 -14.79 21.07
N GLY A 203 7.53 -14.62 20.23
CA GLY A 203 6.27 -13.99 20.58
C GLY A 203 6.27 -12.46 20.52
N VAL A 204 7.42 -11.80 20.34
CA VAL A 204 7.50 -10.34 20.14
C VAL A 204 6.92 -9.94 18.80
N ILE A 205 7.12 -10.76 17.76
CA ILE A 205 6.48 -10.67 16.46
C ILE A 205 5.69 -11.96 16.23
N ASN A 206 4.42 -11.83 15.87
CA ASN A 206 3.56 -12.93 15.46
C ASN A 206 2.97 -12.58 14.10
N ILE A 207 2.76 -13.56 13.23
CA ILE A 207 2.24 -13.38 11.87
C ILE A 207 1.05 -14.32 11.69
N VAL A 208 -0.11 -13.75 11.35
CA VAL A 208 -1.35 -14.49 11.11
C VAL A 208 -1.96 -13.99 9.81
N ALA A 209 -1.69 -14.71 8.71
CA ALA A 209 -2.24 -14.38 7.40
C ALA A 209 -3.66 -14.96 7.29
N ASP A 210 -4.65 -14.17 7.64
CA ASP A 210 -6.04 -14.56 7.76
C ASP A 210 -6.96 -13.75 6.83
N ARG A 211 -8.23 -14.09 6.82
CA ARG A 211 -9.29 -13.26 6.26
C ARG A 211 -9.47 -12.02 7.14
N LEU A 212 -9.65 -10.88 6.49
CA LEU A 212 -9.72 -9.59 7.16
C LEU A 212 -10.84 -9.55 8.22
N ASP A 213 -12.05 -9.99 7.85
CA ASP A 213 -13.23 -10.01 8.74
C ASP A 213 -12.99 -10.84 10.02
N ARG A 214 -12.38 -12.00 9.88
CA ARG A 214 -12.06 -12.88 11.00
C ARG A 214 -10.97 -12.31 11.90
N TYR A 215 -9.87 -11.88 11.28
CA TYR A 215 -8.74 -11.30 12.01
C TYR A 215 -9.15 -10.08 12.85
N VAL A 216 -9.93 -9.16 12.25
CA VAL A 216 -10.40 -7.97 12.96
C VAL A 216 -11.31 -8.34 14.11
N THR A 217 -12.31 -9.23 13.87
CA THR A 217 -13.22 -9.68 14.93
C THR A 217 -12.47 -10.33 16.10
N GLU A 218 -11.47 -11.18 15.81
CA GLU A 218 -10.69 -11.84 16.86
C GLU A 218 -9.82 -10.87 17.66
N LEU A 219 -9.30 -9.80 17.05
CA LEU A 219 -8.43 -8.85 17.73
C LEU A 219 -9.20 -7.71 18.40
N SER A 220 -10.33 -7.23 17.86
CA SER A 220 -11.13 -6.19 18.49
C SER A 220 -11.72 -6.65 19.81
N ASP A 221 -12.12 -7.91 19.89
CA ASP A 221 -12.69 -8.51 21.11
C ASP A 221 -11.63 -8.94 22.15
N ASP A 222 -10.32 -8.85 21.81
CA ASP A 222 -9.25 -9.35 22.68
C ASP A 222 -8.71 -8.26 23.61
N MET A 223 -8.91 -8.44 24.92
CA MET A 223 -8.46 -7.50 25.97
C MET A 223 -6.93 -7.29 26.03
N ASN A 224 -6.13 -8.13 25.39
CA ASN A 224 -4.68 -7.96 25.32
C ASN A 224 -4.26 -6.92 24.27
N ILE A 225 -5.12 -6.64 23.30
CA ILE A 225 -4.81 -5.67 22.23
C ILE A 225 -4.96 -4.25 22.77
N THR A 226 -3.95 -3.43 22.56
CA THR A 226 -3.93 -2.02 22.95
C THR A 226 -4.35 -1.10 21.80
N GLY A 227 -4.02 -1.49 20.59
CA GLY A 227 -4.35 -0.70 19.41
C GLY A 227 -4.18 -1.47 18.12
N ILE A 228 -4.71 -0.90 17.06
CA ILE A 228 -4.67 -1.47 15.71
C ILE A 228 -4.13 -0.42 14.73
N VAL A 229 -3.27 -0.87 13.84
CA VAL A 229 -2.85 -0.14 12.64
C VAL A 229 -3.58 -0.74 11.45
N ALA A 230 -4.30 0.08 10.69
CA ALA A 230 -4.88 -0.30 9.41
C ALA A 230 -4.21 0.47 8.28
N CYS A 231 -3.62 -0.25 7.32
CA CYS A 231 -2.93 0.34 6.19
C CYS A 231 -3.30 -0.36 4.88
N GLY A 232 -3.49 0.43 3.84
CA GLY A 232 -3.77 -0.08 2.50
C GLY A 232 -5.15 0.26 1.98
N CYS A 233 -5.64 -0.52 1.04
CA CYS A 233 -6.96 -0.37 0.45
C CYS A 233 -7.66 -1.73 0.40
N GLY A 234 -8.96 -1.73 0.63
CA GLY A 234 -9.76 -2.95 0.55
C GLY A 234 -11.21 -2.68 0.93
N LYS A 235 -12.10 -3.37 0.23
CA LYS A 235 -13.53 -3.31 0.53
C LYS A 235 -13.80 -3.79 1.96
N GLY A 236 -14.60 -3.03 2.70
CA GLY A 236 -15.01 -3.36 4.08
C GLY A 236 -14.06 -2.83 5.14
N MET A 237 -13.02 -2.06 4.76
CA MET A 237 -12.13 -1.43 5.73
C MET A 237 -12.87 -0.37 6.55
N ASP A 238 -13.77 0.40 5.92
CA ASP A 238 -14.57 1.42 6.60
C ASP A 238 -15.53 0.80 7.63
N ASP A 239 -16.21 -0.30 7.28
CA ASP A 239 -17.10 -1.03 8.19
C ASP A 239 -16.31 -1.58 9.40
N LEU A 240 -15.09 -2.03 9.18
CA LEU A 240 -14.20 -2.54 10.23
C LEU A 240 -13.65 -1.43 11.12
N MET A 241 -13.40 -0.23 10.55
CA MET A 241 -12.99 0.93 11.33
C MET A 241 -14.04 1.33 12.35
N PHE A 242 -15.33 1.31 12.00
CA PHE A 242 -16.41 1.60 12.94
C PHE A 242 -16.43 0.62 14.12
N LEU A 243 -16.22 -0.67 13.89
CA LEU A 243 -16.15 -1.67 14.95
C LEU A 243 -15.00 -1.41 15.94
N MET A 244 -13.84 -0.98 15.43
CA MET A 244 -12.64 -0.77 16.25
C MET A 244 -12.66 0.51 17.09
N VAL A 245 -13.29 1.57 16.59
CA VAL A 245 -13.38 2.87 17.30
C VAL A 245 -14.29 2.80 18.52
N ASP A 246 -15.36 2.00 18.47
CA ASP A 246 -16.32 1.86 19.57
C ASP A 246 -15.74 1.12 20.79
N ASP A 247 -14.67 0.33 20.62
CA ASP A 247 -14.07 -0.49 21.70
C ASP A 247 -12.96 0.24 22.48
N GLY A 248 -12.67 1.50 22.16
CA GLY A 248 -11.68 2.32 22.89
C GLY A 248 -10.22 1.93 22.64
N LEU A 249 -9.93 1.22 21.54
CA LEU A 249 -8.59 0.89 21.09
C LEU A 249 -7.88 2.11 20.49
N ASP A 250 -6.57 2.19 20.68
CA ASP A 250 -5.76 3.15 19.91
C ASP A 250 -5.81 2.75 18.42
N PHE A 251 -6.07 3.71 17.54
CA PHE A 251 -6.20 3.44 16.12
C PHE A 251 -5.29 4.32 15.26
N ILE A 252 -4.50 3.69 14.39
CA ILE A 252 -3.69 4.37 13.38
C ILE A 252 -4.28 4.01 12.01
N ASN A 253 -4.88 5.02 11.36
CA ASN A 253 -5.50 4.87 10.07
C ASN A 253 -4.59 5.42 8.95
N GLU A 254 -4.19 4.54 8.03
CA GLU A 254 -3.54 4.88 6.75
C GLU A 254 -4.24 4.14 5.59
N VAL A 255 -5.55 4.17 5.60
CA VAL A 255 -6.35 3.59 4.53
C VAL A 255 -6.35 4.53 3.33
N LYS A 256 -6.23 3.95 2.15
CA LYS A 256 -6.28 4.67 0.88
C LYS A 256 -7.69 5.22 0.63
N GLY A 257 -7.79 6.50 0.34
CA GLY A 257 -8.95 7.11 -0.29
C GLY A 257 -8.68 7.42 -1.76
N MET A 258 -9.45 8.33 -2.34
CA MET A 258 -9.35 8.68 -3.77
C MET A 258 -8.10 9.47 -4.13
N ASN A 259 -7.43 10.08 -3.16
CA ASN A 259 -6.25 10.93 -3.38
C ASN A 259 -6.45 11.92 -4.55
N PRO A 260 -7.47 12.79 -4.52
CA PRO A 260 -7.91 13.57 -5.67
C PRO A 260 -6.86 14.56 -6.15
N ILE A 261 -6.91 14.91 -7.43
CA ILE A 261 -6.12 16.00 -8.01
C ILE A 261 -7.06 17.09 -8.54
N VAL A 262 -6.88 18.31 -8.05
CA VAL A 262 -7.53 19.51 -8.56
C VAL A 262 -6.75 20.03 -9.75
N VAL A 263 -7.45 20.29 -10.87
CA VAL A 263 -6.90 20.93 -12.07
C VAL A 263 -7.65 22.24 -12.30
N ALA A 264 -6.97 23.36 -12.08
CA ALA A 264 -7.54 24.70 -12.24
C ALA A 264 -6.48 25.66 -12.74
N HIS A 265 -6.63 26.17 -13.97
CA HIS A 265 -5.67 27.05 -14.64
C HIS A 265 -4.23 26.53 -14.62
N PRO A 266 -3.93 25.32 -15.12
CA PRO A 266 -2.60 24.74 -15.08
C PRO A 266 -1.60 25.60 -15.88
N ASN A 267 -0.34 25.66 -15.41
CA ASN A 267 0.74 26.36 -16.14
C ASN A 267 1.03 25.71 -17.51
N ASP A 268 1.02 24.40 -17.53
CA ASP A 268 1.28 23.55 -18.69
C ASP A 268 0.31 22.37 -18.65
N VAL A 269 -0.67 22.39 -19.53
CA VAL A 269 -1.72 21.37 -19.62
C VAL A 269 -1.14 20.00 -19.91
N LYS A 270 -0.10 19.90 -20.76
CA LYS A 270 0.51 18.60 -21.10
C LYS A 270 1.27 18.02 -19.92
N LYS A 271 2.02 18.88 -19.20
CA LYS A 271 2.72 18.45 -18.00
C LYS A 271 1.74 18.04 -16.90
N ALA A 272 0.67 18.83 -16.68
CA ALA A 272 -0.36 18.47 -15.72
C ALA A 272 -1.02 17.13 -16.05
N ALA A 273 -1.33 16.87 -17.32
CA ALA A 273 -1.85 15.58 -17.77
C ALA A 273 -0.87 14.43 -17.53
N ALA A 274 0.43 14.61 -17.81
CA ALA A 274 1.46 13.61 -17.51
C ALA A 274 1.56 13.31 -16.01
N ASP A 275 1.61 14.35 -15.17
CA ASP A 275 1.68 14.23 -13.72
C ASP A 275 0.44 13.52 -13.15
N VAL A 276 -0.75 13.74 -13.72
CA VAL A 276 -2.00 13.06 -13.34
C VAL A 276 -1.97 11.60 -13.76
N LEU A 277 -1.55 11.27 -14.99
CA LEU A 277 -1.42 9.88 -15.44
C LEU A 277 -0.43 9.09 -14.57
N GLU A 278 0.69 9.70 -14.24
CA GLU A 278 1.66 9.09 -13.33
C GLU A 278 1.06 8.87 -11.95
N SER A 279 0.36 9.86 -11.40
CA SER A 279 -0.31 9.76 -10.10
C SER A 279 -1.41 8.71 -10.06
N ALA A 280 -2.16 8.55 -11.16
CA ALA A 280 -3.30 7.64 -11.22
C ALA A 280 -2.88 6.19 -11.49
N PHE A 281 -1.92 5.96 -12.39
CA PHE A 281 -1.72 4.65 -12.98
C PHE A 281 -0.39 3.97 -12.64
N LYS A 282 0.55 4.64 -11.97
CA LYS A 282 1.64 3.94 -11.29
C LYS A 282 1.07 2.95 -10.27
N TYR A 283 1.77 1.86 -10.02
CA TYR A 283 1.27 0.72 -9.22
C TYR A 283 -0.04 0.13 -9.78
N THR A 284 -0.28 0.32 -11.08
CA THR A 284 -1.53 -0.08 -11.76
C THR A 284 -2.78 0.46 -11.04
N GLY A 285 -2.72 1.72 -10.54
CA GLY A 285 -3.79 2.36 -9.77
C GLY A 285 -4.04 1.75 -8.38
N GLN A 286 -3.28 0.75 -7.97
CA GLN A 286 -3.49 -0.03 -6.75
C GLN A 286 -2.54 0.38 -5.61
N GLY A 287 -1.68 1.38 -5.83
CA GLY A 287 -0.76 1.91 -4.82
C GLY A 287 -1.48 2.78 -3.78
N LEU A 288 -0.90 2.88 -2.59
CA LEU A 288 -1.47 3.61 -1.45
C LEU A 288 -1.80 5.08 -1.75
N TYR A 289 -1.03 5.72 -2.61
CA TYR A 289 -1.20 7.12 -3.02
C TYR A 289 -1.77 7.28 -4.43
N SER A 290 -2.20 6.19 -5.09
CA SER A 290 -2.76 6.31 -6.45
C SER A 290 -4.01 7.19 -6.46
N THR A 291 -4.05 8.13 -7.38
CA THR A 291 -5.17 9.05 -7.60
C THR A 291 -6.25 8.34 -8.39
N SER A 292 -7.50 8.37 -7.93
CA SER A 292 -8.65 7.83 -8.66
C SER A 292 -9.64 8.91 -9.11
N LYS A 293 -9.46 10.18 -8.71
CA LYS A 293 -10.35 11.29 -9.06
C LYS A 293 -9.59 12.54 -9.48
N VAL A 294 -10.07 13.17 -10.55
CA VAL A 294 -9.70 14.54 -10.94
C VAL A 294 -10.90 15.45 -10.78
N ILE A 295 -10.74 16.57 -10.10
CA ILE A 295 -11.70 17.67 -10.03
C ILE A 295 -11.18 18.79 -10.93
N ILE A 296 -11.89 19.14 -11.99
CA ILE A 296 -11.43 20.09 -13.00
C ILE A 296 -12.41 21.22 -13.24
N LEU A 297 -11.90 22.45 -13.44
CA LEU A 297 -12.73 23.57 -13.88
C LEU A 297 -13.20 23.36 -15.31
N ALA A 298 -14.46 23.70 -15.58
CA ALA A 298 -15.11 23.53 -16.89
C ALA A 298 -14.35 24.19 -18.03
N GLU A 299 -13.70 25.33 -17.79
CA GLU A 299 -12.92 26.05 -18.81
C GLU A 299 -11.61 25.33 -19.20
N ASP A 300 -11.03 24.52 -18.30
CA ASP A 300 -9.80 23.76 -18.55
C ASP A 300 -10.07 22.34 -19.08
N GLU A 301 -11.28 21.82 -18.92
CA GLU A 301 -11.68 20.43 -19.16
C GLU A 301 -11.28 19.92 -20.55
N ARG A 302 -11.71 20.63 -21.59
CA ARG A 302 -11.55 20.18 -22.98
C ARG A 302 -10.09 19.94 -23.35
N ASP A 303 -9.24 20.91 -23.05
CA ASP A 303 -7.84 20.86 -23.45
C ASP A 303 -7.06 19.87 -22.57
N PHE A 304 -7.43 19.77 -21.29
CA PHE A 304 -6.86 18.80 -20.38
C PHE A 304 -7.22 17.35 -20.75
N ILE A 305 -8.49 17.02 -20.96
CA ILE A 305 -8.93 15.67 -21.35
C ILE A 305 -8.27 15.24 -22.66
N ARG A 306 -8.16 16.15 -23.63
CA ARG A 306 -7.47 15.88 -24.89
C ARG A 306 -5.99 15.51 -24.64
N ALA A 307 -5.28 16.31 -23.85
CA ALA A 307 -3.88 16.05 -23.53
C ALA A 307 -3.70 14.76 -22.71
N LEU A 308 -4.62 14.48 -21.78
CA LEU A 308 -4.63 13.28 -20.95
C LEU A 308 -4.78 12.01 -21.81
N ILE A 309 -5.77 11.97 -22.70
CA ILE A 309 -6.02 10.83 -23.60
C ILE A 309 -4.87 10.65 -24.61
N GLU A 310 -4.32 11.76 -25.15
CA GLU A 310 -3.19 11.70 -26.09
C GLU A 310 -1.98 10.99 -25.45
N GLN A 311 -1.63 11.37 -24.23
CA GLN A 311 -0.50 10.77 -23.50
C GLN A 311 -0.81 9.38 -22.94
N ALA A 312 -2.07 9.11 -22.57
CA ALA A 312 -2.46 7.79 -22.08
C ALA A 312 -2.25 6.69 -23.13
N LYS A 313 -2.30 7.01 -24.42
CA LYS A 313 -2.04 6.07 -25.52
C LYS A 313 -0.59 5.57 -25.55
N ASP A 314 0.33 6.35 -25.01
CA ASP A 314 1.77 6.07 -25.01
C ASP A 314 2.22 5.34 -23.71
N LEU A 315 1.29 5.00 -22.81
CA LEU A 315 1.61 4.26 -21.59
C LEU A 315 2.11 2.86 -21.93
N ASN A 316 3.35 2.55 -21.52
CA ASN A 316 3.94 1.24 -21.75
C ASN A 316 3.50 0.22 -20.69
N ILE A 317 2.39 -0.48 -20.97
CA ILE A 317 1.92 -1.60 -20.14
C ILE A 317 2.69 -2.83 -20.59
N ASN A 318 3.54 -3.34 -19.69
CA ASN A 318 4.50 -4.38 -20.03
C ASN A 318 4.72 -5.34 -18.86
N ASP A 319 5.56 -6.37 -19.06
CA ASP A 319 6.03 -7.18 -17.96
C ASP A 319 6.66 -6.29 -16.89
N PRO A 320 6.26 -6.44 -15.61
CA PRO A 320 6.68 -5.51 -14.56
C PRO A 320 8.17 -5.58 -14.24
N TRP A 321 8.85 -6.64 -14.64
CA TRP A 321 10.31 -6.76 -14.52
C TRP A 321 11.08 -6.07 -15.65
N GLU A 322 10.40 -5.61 -16.73
CA GLU A 322 11.07 -4.83 -17.78
C GLU A 322 11.41 -3.41 -17.30
N ALA A 323 12.56 -2.88 -17.77
CA ALA A 323 13.09 -1.60 -17.27
C ALA A 323 12.20 -0.40 -17.60
N ASP A 324 11.47 -0.47 -18.70
CA ASP A 324 10.64 0.59 -19.28
C ASP A 324 9.15 0.41 -19.01
N ALA A 325 8.75 -0.62 -18.24
CA ALA A 325 7.37 -0.82 -17.86
C ALA A 325 6.83 0.39 -17.06
N PHE A 326 5.73 0.96 -17.53
CA PHE A 326 5.04 2.04 -16.82
C PHE A 326 4.14 1.49 -15.71
N CYS A 327 3.38 0.44 -15.99
CA CYS A 327 2.62 -0.35 -15.03
C CYS A 327 2.53 -1.81 -15.50
N GLY A 328 2.27 -2.70 -14.55
CA GLY A 328 2.10 -4.14 -14.74
C GLY A 328 0.63 -4.58 -14.78
N PRO A 329 0.35 -5.84 -14.38
CA PRO A 329 -1.01 -6.39 -14.33
C PRO A 329 -1.79 -5.91 -13.09
N LEU A 330 -3.09 -6.24 -13.04
CA LEU A 330 -3.88 -6.23 -11.81
C LEU A 330 -3.37 -7.31 -10.84
N MET A 331 -3.36 -7.00 -9.55
CA MET A 331 -2.73 -7.84 -8.51
C MET A 331 -3.40 -9.19 -8.28
N SER A 332 -4.69 -9.34 -8.63
CA SER A 332 -5.45 -10.55 -8.28
C SER A 332 -6.65 -10.78 -9.20
N ASP A 333 -7.18 -11.99 -9.18
CA ASP A 333 -8.44 -12.34 -9.85
C ASP A 333 -9.64 -11.56 -9.29
N ASP A 334 -9.62 -11.21 -8.00
CA ASP A 334 -10.65 -10.36 -7.41
C ASP A 334 -10.59 -8.95 -8.01
N ALA A 335 -9.40 -8.35 -8.07
CA ALA A 335 -9.22 -7.03 -8.70
C ALA A 335 -9.67 -7.05 -10.17
N ARG A 336 -9.34 -8.12 -10.91
CA ARG A 336 -9.82 -8.31 -12.28
C ARG A 336 -11.34 -8.39 -12.36
N THR A 337 -11.95 -9.18 -11.50
CA THR A 337 -13.42 -9.37 -11.51
C THR A 337 -14.14 -8.05 -11.19
N ARG A 338 -13.63 -7.27 -10.23
CA ARG A 338 -14.16 -5.94 -9.91
C ARG A 338 -13.94 -4.96 -11.06
N PHE A 339 -12.78 -4.99 -11.71
CA PHE A 339 -12.49 -4.13 -12.86
C PHE A 339 -13.37 -4.47 -14.06
N ASP A 340 -13.55 -5.75 -14.40
CA ASP A 340 -14.47 -6.20 -15.43
C ASP A 340 -15.93 -5.80 -15.14
N LYS A 341 -16.35 -5.80 -13.87
CA LYS A 341 -17.68 -5.32 -13.46
C LYS A 341 -17.80 -3.82 -13.67
N LEU A 342 -16.84 -3.04 -13.16
CA LEU A 342 -16.82 -1.58 -13.33
C LEU A 342 -16.84 -1.18 -14.80
N LEU A 343 -16.07 -1.82 -15.66
CA LEU A 343 -16.06 -1.52 -17.09
C LEU A 343 -17.41 -1.77 -17.78
N ARG A 344 -18.21 -2.73 -17.29
CA ARG A 344 -19.58 -2.96 -17.81
C ARG A 344 -20.55 -1.94 -17.27
N ASP A 345 -20.47 -1.63 -15.98
CA ASP A 345 -21.39 -0.70 -15.32
C ASP A 345 -21.18 0.72 -15.86
N GLU A 346 -19.92 1.11 -16.10
CA GLU A 346 -19.52 2.45 -16.56
C GLU A 346 -19.26 2.56 -18.07
N GLU A 347 -19.67 1.60 -18.89
CA GLU A 347 -19.37 1.55 -20.34
C GLU A 347 -19.69 2.86 -21.08
N ALA A 348 -20.81 3.51 -20.71
CA ALA A 348 -21.27 4.75 -21.34
C ALA A 348 -20.39 5.97 -21.03
N PHE A 349 -19.57 5.91 -19.99
CA PHE A 349 -18.74 7.01 -19.49
C PHE A 349 -17.25 6.84 -19.80
N ILE A 350 -16.85 5.75 -20.47
CA ILE A 350 -15.46 5.50 -20.83
C ILE A 350 -15.00 6.48 -21.91
N LEU A 351 -14.07 7.37 -21.53
CA LEU A 351 -13.41 8.27 -22.48
C LEU A 351 -12.22 7.58 -23.17
N TRP A 352 -11.50 6.72 -22.44
CA TRP A 352 -10.36 5.97 -22.96
C TRP A 352 -10.02 4.75 -22.10
N GLY A 353 -9.49 3.71 -22.73
CA GLY A 353 -8.86 2.57 -22.04
C GLY A 353 -9.82 1.43 -21.71
N GLY A 354 -9.59 0.75 -20.59
CA GLY A 354 -10.41 -0.37 -20.09
C GLY A 354 -10.31 -1.65 -20.93
N LYS A 355 -9.26 -1.85 -21.73
CA LYS A 355 -9.14 -3.00 -22.63
C LYS A 355 -8.11 -4.00 -22.11
N ARG A 356 -8.45 -5.28 -22.21
CA ARG A 356 -7.48 -6.34 -21.96
C ARG A 356 -6.35 -6.26 -22.99
N ILE A 357 -5.12 -6.27 -22.51
CA ILE A 357 -3.93 -6.29 -23.37
C ILE A 357 -3.72 -7.73 -23.86
N LYS A 358 -3.53 -7.86 -25.18
CA LYS A 358 -3.31 -9.14 -25.85
C LYS A 358 -1.94 -9.11 -26.54
N LYS A 359 -0.93 -9.56 -25.85
CA LYS A 359 0.44 -9.77 -26.33
C LYS A 359 0.87 -11.15 -25.86
N GLU A 360 1.94 -11.71 -26.42
CA GLU A 360 2.44 -13.04 -26.07
C GLU A 360 2.64 -13.19 -24.55
N PHE A 361 3.31 -12.25 -23.91
CA PHE A 361 3.58 -12.28 -22.46
C PHE A 361 2.34 -12.08 -21.58
N THR A 362 1.22 -11.58 -22.11
CA THR A 362 0.00 -11.30 -21.32
C THR A 362 -1.01 -12.45 -21.32
N GLU A 363 -0.70 -13.58 -21.96
CA GLU A 363 -1.65 -14.67 -22.14
C GLU A 363 -2.17 -15.22 -20.82
N ASN A 364 -1.27 -15.41 -19.86
CA ASN A 364 -1.55 -15.97 -18.54
C ASN A 364 -1.68 -14.92 -17.43
N GLY A 365 -1.52 -13.63 -17.75
CA GLY A 365 -1.52 -12.53 -16.78
C GLY A 365 -2.79 -11.68 -16.81
N GLN A 366 -2.91 -10.80 -15.82
CA GLN A 366 -4.08 -9.93 -15.62
C GLN A 366 -3.85 -8.52 -16.18
N TYR A 367 -3.44 -8.40 -17.45
CA TYR A 367 -3.04 -7.13 -18.07
C TYR A 367 -4.22 -6.39 -18.72
N PHE A 368 -4.43 -5.15 -18.28
CA PHE A 368 -5.44 -4.24 -18.83
C PHE A 368 -4.85 -2.86 -19.04
N SER A 369 -5.36 -2.12 -20.04
CA SER A 369 -5.12 -0.68 -20.06
C SER A 369 -5.92 -0.03 -18.94
N PRO A 370 -5.36 0.98 -18.25
CA PRO A 370 -6.12 1.80 -17.34
C PRO A 370 -7.36 2.41 -18.03
N VAL A 371 -8.33 2.87 -17.25
CA VAL A 371 -9.54 3.50 -17.76
C VAL A 371 -9.67 4.93 -17.27
N ILE A 372 -10.05 5.83 -18.18
CA ILE A 372 -10.41 7.21 -17.90
C ILE A 372 -11.90 7.35 -18.13
N LEU A 373 -12.62 7.78 -17.09
CA LEU A 373 -14.06 7.99 -17.10
C LEU A 373 -14.37 9.48 -17.02
N GLY A 374 -15.45 9.91 -17.69
CA GLY A 374 -15.91 11.29 -17.62
C GLY A 374 -17.42 11.41 -17.84
N SER A 375 -17.99 12.53 -17.44
CA SER A 375 -19.44 12.76 -17.49
C SER A 375 -20.25 11.74 -16.68
N ILE A 376 -19.68 11.22 -15.60
CA ILE A 376 -20.33 10.28 -14.68
C ILE A 376 -21.45 11.02 -13.93
N PRO A 377 -22.63 10.40 -13.69
CA PRO A 377 -23.69 10.98 -12.88
C PRO A 377 -23.23 11.37 -11.48
N GLU A 378 -23.80 12.43 -10.92
CA GLU A 378 -23.38 12.97 -9.61
C GLU A 378 -23.59 12.00 -8.44
N GLU A 379 -24.53 11.09 -8.60
CA GLU A 379 -24.88 10.11 -7.55
C GLU A 379 -24.11 8.78 -7.67
N ASP A 380 -23.17 8.69 -8.62
CA ASP A 380 -22.43 7.45 -8.86
C ASP A 380 -21.29 7.26 -7.87
N ASP A 381 -21.26 6.10 -7.20
CA ASP A 381 -20.24 5.74 -6.19
C ASP A 381 -18.82 5.80 -6.74
N THR A 382 -18.60 5.63 -8.04
CA THR A 382 -17.28 5.73 -8.69
C THR A 382 -16.64 7.11 -8.53
N LEU A 383 -17.44 8.16 -8.26
CA LEU A 383 -16.96 9.51 -7.97
C LEU A 383 -16.53 9.71 -6.51
N PHE A 384 -16.94 8.84 -5.60
CA PHE A 384 -16.82 9.10 -4.15
C PHE A 384 -16.00 8.05 -3.41
N VAL A 385 -15.89 6.84 -3.95
CA VAL A 385 -15.21 5.72 -3.28
C VAL A 385 -14.06 5.18 -4.13
N ASP A 386 -12.89 5.06 -3.52
CA ASP A 386 -11.74 4.46 -4.19
C ASP A 386 -11.95 2.97 -4.46
N GLN A 387 -11.73 2.56 -5.70
CA GLN A 387 -11.90 1.18 -6.12
C GLN A 387 -10.63 0.33 -5.97
N ALA A 388 -9.48 0.95 -5.67
CA ALA A 388 -8.15 0.32 -5.73
C ALA A 388 -7.90 -0.40 -7.06
N LEU A 389 -8.25 0.25 -8.15
CA LEU A 389 -8.18 -0.21 -9.54
C LEU A 389 -7.57 0.88 -10.43
N PRO A 390 -7.10 0.55 -11.64
CA PRO A 390 -6.58 1.54 -12.59
C PRO A 390 -7.69 2.36 -13.24
N VAL A 391 -8.43 3.11 -12.42
CA VAL A 391 -9.57 3.95 -12.80
C VAL A 391 -9.29 5.39 -12.42
N LEU A 392 -9.51 6.30 -13.38
CA LEU A 392 -9.46 7.74 -13.16
C LEU A 392 -10.79 8.37 -13.54
N ALA A 393 -11.57 8.78 -12.56
CA ALA A 393 -12.84 9.50 -12.76
C ALA A 393 -12.59 11.00 -12.87
N ILE A 394 -13.20 11.67 -13.85
CA ILE A 394 -13.09 13.12 -14.04
C ILE A 394 -14.43 13.76 -13.65
N ARG A 395 -14.38 14.65 -12.67
CA ARG A 395 -15.48 15.48 -12.19
C ARG A 395 -15.23 16.92 -12.61
N THR A 396 -16.14 17.47 -13.42
CA THR A 396 -16.09 18.86 -13.88
C THR A 396 -16.93 19.74 -13.00
N VAL A 397 -16.38 20.86 -12.56
CA VAL A 397 -17.04 21.86 -11.71
C VAL A 397 -17.01 23.24 -12.35
N ALA A 398 -18.01 24.07 -12.04
CA ALA A 398 -18.19 25.35 -12.72
C ALA A 398 -17.29 26.47 -12.15
N THR A 399 -16.97 26.44 -10.86
CA THR A 399 -16.28 27.52 -10.15
C THR A 399 -15.22 26.97 -9.21
N VAL A 400 -14.33 27.86 -8.75
CA VAL A 400 -13.31 27.51 -7.74
C VAL A 400 -13.96 27.11 -6.40
N ASP A 401 -15.06 27.78 -6.01
CA ASP A 401 -15.79 27.43 -4.79
C ASP A 401 -16.37 25.99 -4.87
N SER A 402 -16.89 25.62 -6.05
CA SER A 402 -17.37 24.24 -6.26
C SER A 402 -16.28 23.17 -6.21
N ILE A 403 -14.99 23.55 -6.33
CA ILE A 403 -13.88 22.60 -6.08
C ILE A 403 -13.87 22.16 -4.62
N ILE A 404 -14.11 23.09 -3.71
CA ILE A 404 -14.10 22.80 -2.26
C ILE A 404 -15.32 21.96 -1.88
N ASP A 405 -16.49 22.32 -2.39
CA ASP A 405 -17.73 21.53 -2.18
C ASP A 405 -17.54 20.07 -2.63
N GLU A 406 -16.81 19.87 -3.75
CA GLU A 406 -16.52 18.56 -4.29
C GLU A 406 -15.44 17.81 -3.48
N LEU A 407 -14.43 18.51 -2.95
CA LEU A 407 -13.43 17.93 -2.06
C LEU A 407 -14.05 17.47 -0.74
N ASP A 408 -14.96 18.27 -0.16
CA ASP A 408 -15.63 17.96 1.11
C ASP A 408 -16.53 16.72 1.02
N GLN A 409 -17.01 16.39 -0.19
CA GLN A 409 -17.81 15.19 -0.46
C GLN A 409 -16.97 13.98 -0.86
N THR A 410 -15.67 14.17 -1.12
CA THR A 410 -14.76 13.11 -1.60
C THR A 410 -14.09 12.43 -0.43
N ASP A 411 -14.01 11.10 -0.44
CA ASP A 411 -13.06 10.37 0.41
C ASP A 411 -11.62 10.70 -0.02
N VAL A 412 -11.07 11.76 0.59
CA VAL A 412 -9.77 12.32 0.18
C VAL A 412 -8.64 11.31 0.38
N GLY A 413 -8.63 10.60 1.49
CA GLY A 413 -7.55 9.68 1.85
C GLY A 413 -6.28 10.39 2.31
N LEU A 414 -5.14 10.08 1.68
CA LEU A 414 -3.80 10.45 2.20
C LEU A 414 -3.19 11.67 1.53
N SER A 415 -3.69 12.07 0.37
CA SER A 415 -3.10 13.19 -0.38
C SER A 415 -4.08 13.92 -1.27
N VAL A 416 -3.79 15.20 -1.54
CA VAL A 416 -4.47 16.04 -2.53
C VAL A 416 -3.45 16.68 -3.46
N GLY A 417 -3.66 16.55 -4.76
CA GLY A 417 -2.86 17.25 -5.77
C GLY A 417 -3.50 18.56 -6.21
N VAL A 418 -2.67 19.54 -6.58
CA VAL A 418 -3.15 20.80 -7.19
C VAL A 418 -2.29 21.13 -8.40
N MET A 419 -2.88 21.10 -9.59
CA MET A 419 -2.27 21.52 -10.84
C MET A 419 -2.80 22.92 -11.20
N SER A 420 -2.11 23.94 -10.74
CA SER A 420 -2.54 25.33 -10.91
C SER A 420 -1.37 26.31 -10.97
N ARG A 421 -1.55 27.41 -11.72
CA ARG A 421 -0.71 28.63 -11.66
C ARG A 421 -1.28 29.66 -10.70
N ASP A 422 -2.50 29.49 -10.24
CA ASP A 422 -3.17 30.43 -9.35
C ASP A 422 -2.88 30.08 -7.89
N ASN A 423 -2.12 30.98 -7.23
CA ASN A 423 -1.80 30.83 -5.81
C ASN A 423 -3.03 30.90 -4.90
N SER A 424 -4.13 31.54 -5.34
CA SER A 424 -5.36 31.59 -4.55
C SER A 424 -6.02 30.21 -4.49
N VAL A 425 -6.11 29.50 -5.62
CA VAL A 425 -6.59 28.13 -5.69
C VAL A 425 -5.72 27.19 -4.86
N ILE A 426 -4.38 27.30 -5.00
CA ILE A 426 -3.44 26.46 -4.24
C ILE A 426 -3.62 26.68 -2.74
N SER A 427 -3.77 27.94 -2.29
CA SER A 427 -3.95 28.27 -0.89
C SER A 427 -5.30 27.81 -0.36
N LEU A 428 -6.36 27.92 -1.16
CA LEU A 428 -7.69 27.50 -0.81
C LEU A 428 -7.73 25.97 -0.58
N VAL A 429 -7.22 25.19 -1.51
CA VAL A 429 -7.14 23.71 -1.37
C VAL A 429 -6.31 23.32 -0.15
N LYS A 430 -5.18 23.98 0.10
CA LYS A 430 -4.35 23.70 1.30
C LYS A 430 -5.07 23.95 2.62
N GLN A 431 -6.00 24.90 2.65
CA GLN A 431 -6.77 25.25 3.84
C GLN A 431 -8.00 24.36 4.05
N SER A 432 -8.47 23.69 2.98
CA SER A 432 -9.67 22.86 3.02
C SER A 432 -9.38 21.40 3.40
N VAL A 433 -8.12 20.97 3.32
CA VAL A 433 -7.77 19.57 3.65
C VAL A 433 -7.46 19.42 5.13
N GLU A 434 -7.78 18.24 5.67
CA GLU A 434 -7.52 17.88 7.06
C GLU A 434 -6.04 17.84 7.41
N GLU A 435 -5.74 18.03 8.70
CA GLU A 435 -4.36 17.90 9.21
C GLU A 435 -3.84 16.46 8.99
N GLY A 436 -2.67 16.35 8.38
CA GLY A 436 -2.05 15.06 8.06
C GLY A 436 -2.20 14.64 6.60
N VAL A 437 -3.12 15.22 5.84
CA VAL A 437 -3.22 15.02 4.39
C VAL A 437 -2.08 15.75 3.68
N GLN A 438 -1.36 15.04 2.80
CA GLN A 438 -0.26 15.65 2.04
C GLN A 438 -0.78 16.44 0.84
N VAL A 439 -0.40 17.71 0.72
CA VAL A 439 -0.73 18.50 -0.47
C VAL A 439 0.51 18.63 -1.38
N PHE A 440 0.38 18.21 -2.62
CA PHE A 440 1.43 18.36 -3.64
C PHE A 440 0.96 19.31 -4.76
N VAL A 441 1.91 20.10 -5.29
CA VAL A 441 1.58 21.18 -6.23
C VAL A 441 2.43 21.07 -7.48
N ASN A 442 1.79 21.05 -8.65
CA ASN A 442 2.41 21.02 -9.99
C ASN A 442 3.45 19.91 -10.19
N LYS A 443 3.18 18.75 -9.63
CA LYS A 443 3.99 17.52 -9.75
C LYS A 443 3.13 16.28 -9.48
N SER A 444 3.59 15.11 -9.92
CA SER A 444 2.94 13.85 -9.57
C SER A 444 3.15 13.49 -8.09
N ASN A 445 2.28 12.61 -7.58
CA ASN A 445 2.42 12.04 -6.24
C ASN A 445 3.27 10.75 -6.24
N ALA A 446 3.59 10.20 -7.41
CA ALA A 446 4.29 8.92 -7.53
C ALA A 446 5.67 8.87 -6.85
N GLY A 447 6.31 10.03 -6.67
CA GLY A 447 7.56 10.18 -5.93
C GLY A 447 7.38 10.72 -4.50
N LEU A 448 6.15 10.90 -4.01
CA LEU A 448 5.93 11.32 -2.64
C LEU A 448 6.45 10.25 -1.69
N LYS A 449 7.27 10.68 -0.73
CA LYS A 449 7.54 9.84 0.43
C LYS A 449 6.26 9.81 1.25
N PRO A 450 5.67 8.63 1.45
CA PRO A 450 4.52 8.54 2.32
C PRO A 450 4.89 9.12 3.68
N ALA A 451 4.05 10.01 4.20
CA ALA A 451 4.08 10.33 5.61
C ALA A 451 3.44 9.16 6.35
N MET A 452 4.05 7.97 6.27
CA MET A 452 3.61 6.87 7.10
C MET A 452 3.75 7.31 8.55
N LYS A 453 2.63 7.23 9.28
CA LYS A 453 2.61 7.51 10.74
C LYS A 453 3.33 6.42 11.53
N ALA A 454 4.21 5.64 10.88
CA ALA A 454 5.05 4.62 11.48
C ALA A 454 6.18 5.23 12.33
N GLU A 455 5.80 6.15 13.22
CA GLU A 455 6.72 6.79 14.15
C GLU A 455 6.63 6.11 15.51
N MET A 456 7.79 5.85 16.12
CA MET A 456 7.88 5.21 17.44
C MET A 456 7.01 5.90 18.51
N LYS A 457 6.88 7.24 18.46
CA LYS A 457 6.09 8.02 19.42
C LYS A 457 4.60 7.60 19.46
N ASN A 458 4.05 7.07 18.37
CA ASN A 458 2.65 6.64 18.30
C ASN A 458 2.38 5.39 19.17
N PHE A 459 3.41 4.63 19.50
CA PHE A 459 3.38 3.42 20.32
C PHE A 459 3.81 3.65 21.78
N LEU A 460 4.02 4.91 22.18
CA LEU A 460 4.42 5.33 23.53
C LEU A 460 3.31 6.09 24.25
N ARG A 461 3.31 5.97 25.58
CA ARG A 461 2.51 6.80 26.52
C ARG A 461 3.36 7.89 27.12
#